data_70cd632478139ec6d9f3b646dfc90fa6
#
_entry.id   70cd632478139ec6d9f3b646dfc90fa6
#
_cell.length_a   1.000
_cell.length_b   1.000
_cell.length_c   1.000
_cell.angle_alpha   90.00
_cell.angle_beta   90.00
_cell.angle_gamma   90.00
#
_symmetry.space_group_name_H-M   'P 1'
#
loop_
_entity.id
_entity.type
_entity.pdbx_description
1 polymer ?
#
loop_
_entity_poly.entity_id
_entity_poly.type
_entity_poly.pdbx_seq_one_letter_code
_entity_poly.pdbx_strand_id
1 'polypeptide(L)'
;MLLTLVIVYLLVTIAIGLMAAKRVQNSADFAIAGRHLPMAMIVTTTFATWFGSETVLGIPAKFVNGGLHGVVEDPFGAGFCLIFVGLFFAGKLYRMTLLTISDYFRERYGRTVEVVCSLIIMVSYLGWVSA
;
A
#
# COMPACT_ATOMS: atom_id res chain seq x y z
N MET A 1 -27.39 11.79 -11.68
CA MET A 1 -26.46 12.70 -11.02
C MET A 1 -25.27 11.94 -10.39
N LEU A 2 -25.49 10.99 -9.49
CA LEU A 2 -24.39 10.22 -8.85
C LEU A 2 -23.56 9.43 -9.88
N LEU A 3 -24.20 8.73 -10.80
CA LEU A 3 -23.53 7.98 -11.86
C LEU A 3 -22.64 8.87 -12.74
N THR A 4 -23.10 10.06 -13.08
CA THR A 4 -22.36 11.03 -13.88
C THR A 4 -21.10 11.49 -13.17
N LEU A 5 -21.18 11.74 -11.85
CA LEU A 5 -20.01 12.11 -11.03
C LEU A 5 -18.98 10.98 -10.99
N VAL A 6 -19.44 9.74 -10.84
CA VAL A 6 -18.55 8.55 -10.85
C VAL A 6 -17.84 8.42 -12.20
N ILE A 7 -18.58 8.56 -13.31
CA ILE A 7 -17.99 8.47 -14.65
C ILE A 7 -16.95 9.57 -14.86
N VAL A 8 -17.26 10.82 -14.51
CA VAL A 8 -16.32 11.94 -14.61
C VAL A 8 -15.07 11.69 -13.77
N TYR A 9 -15.23 11.23 -12.53
CA TYR A 9 -14.10 10.88 -11.67
C TYR A 9 -13.22 9.78 -12.30
N LEU A 10 -13.82 8.71 -12.84
CA LEU A 10 -13.08 7.65 -13.51
C LEU A 10 -12.34 8.14 -14.75
N LEU A 11 -12.95 8.98 -15.56
CA LEU A 11 -12.30 9.56 -16.74
C LEU A 11 -11.11 10.45 -16.36
N VAL A 12 -11.24 11.26 -15.33
CA VAL A 12 -10.16 12.11 -14.82
C VAL A 12 -9.01 11.25 -14.29
N THR A 13 -9.29 10.23 -13.49
CA THR A 13 -8.25 9.33 -12.95
C THR A 13 -7.53 8.54 -14.03
N ILE A 14 -8.25 8.04 -15.04
CA ILE A 14 -7.67 7.37 -16.21
C ILE A 14 -6.78 8.34 -17.00
N ALA A 15 -7.23 9.57 -17.24
CA ALA A 15 -6.44 10.58 -17.96
C ALA A 15 -5.14 10.90 -17.22
N ILE A 16 -5.18 11.07 -15.90
CA ILE A 16 -3.99 11.28 -15.06
C ILE A 16 -3.07 10.05 -15.14
N GLY A 17 -3.61 8.84 -15.05
CA GLY A 17 -2.85 7.60 -15.16
C GLY A 17 -2.13 7.45 -16.51
N LEU A 18 -2.81 7.77 -17.62
CA LEU A 18 -2.22 7.75 -18.96
C LEU A 18 -1.11 8.80 -19.13
N MET A 19 -1.27 9.98 -18.53
CA MET A 19 -0.20 10.99 -18.53
C MET A 19 1.01 10.54 -17.71
N ALA A 20 0.78 9.93 -16.56
CA ALA A 20 1.85 9.38 -15.73
C ALA A 20 2.57 8.20 -16.42
N ALA A 21 1.84 7.32 -17.10
CA ALA A 21 2.40 6.17 -17.82
C ALA A 21 3.45 6.57 -18.88
N LYS A 22 3.32 7.75 -19.49
CA LYS A 22 4.32 8.27 -20.44
C LYS A 22 5.69 8.56 -19.83
N ARG A 23 5.76 8.69 -18.50
CA ARG A 23 6.99 8.96 -17.75
C ARG A 23 7.68 7.69 -17.24
N VAL A 24 6.98 6.56 -17.28
CA VAL A 24 7.48 5.27 -16.82
C VAL A 24 8.37 4.67 -17.89
N GLN A 25 9.66 4.48 -17.60
CA GLN A 25 10.64 3.93 -18.52
C GLN A 25 11.11 2.53 -18.14
N ASN A 26 11.02 2.18 -16.86
CA ASN A 26 11.49 0.91 -16.33
C ASN A 26 10.63 0.40 -15.14
N SER A 27 10.89 -0.82 -14.70
CA SER A 27 10.16 -1.44 -13.60
C SER A 27 10.30 -0.69 -12.28
N ALA A 28 11.42 -0.02 -12.04
CA ALA A 28 11.63 0.79 -10.85
C ALA A 28 10.78 2.06 -10.87
N ASP A 29 10.64 2.71 -12.04
CA ASP A 29 9.75 3.85 -12.20
C ASP A 29 8.29 3.45 -11.96
N PHE A 30 7.90 2.28 -12.47
CA PHE A 30 6.55 1.77 -12.28
C PHE A 30 6.24 1.42 -10.82
N ALA A 31 7.12 0.68 -10.14
CA ALA A 31 6.87 0.16 -8.81
C ALA A 31 7.06 1.19 -7.69
N ILE A 32 8.09 2.03 -7.81
CA ILE A 32 8.53 2.95 -6.74
C ILE A 32 8.81 4.38 -7.23
N ALA A 33 8.27 4.76 -8.40
CA ALA A 33 8.47 6.06 -9.03
C ALA A 33 9.96 6.50 -9.10
N GLY A 34 10.85 5.55 -9.39
CA GLY A 34 12.29 5.79 -9.46
C GLY A 34 12.91 6.29 -8.14
N ARG A 35 12.21 6.21 -7.02
CA ARG A 35 12.61 6.75 -5.70
C ARG A 35 12.79 8.27 -5.65
N HIS A 36 12.17 9.01 -6.57
CA HIS A 36 12.30 10.46 -6.67
C HIS A 36 11.08 11.23 -6.14
N LEU A 37 10.14 10.54 -5.47
CA LEU A 37 8.95 11.19 -4.92
C LEU A 37 9.32 12.12 -3.76
N PRO A 38 8.85 13.38 -3.78
CA PRO A 38 8.99 14.27 -2.64
C PRO A 38 8.18 13.77 -1.44
N MET A 39 8.64 14.08 -0.22
CA MET A 39 8.04 13.61 1.03
C MET A 39 6.53 13.88 1.10
N ALA A 40 6.07 15.04 0.64
CA ALA A 40 4.65 15.37 0.62
C ALA A 40 3.82 14.40 -0.23
N MET A 41 4.33 13.96 -1.37
CA MET A 41 3.66 12.96 -2.20
C MET A 41 3.65 11.57 -1.56
N ILE A 42 4.75 11.19 -0.86
CA ILE A 42 4.79 9.92 -0.14
C ILE A 42 3.75 9.90 0.97
N VAL A 43 3.66 10.97 1.75
CA VAL A 43 2.67 11.08 2.83
C VAL A 43 1.24 11.03 2.28
N THR A 44 0.95 11.78 1.21
CA THR A 44 -0.39 11.78 0.60
C THR A 44 -0.77 10.44 -0.02
N THR A 45 0.14 9.75 -0.69
CA THR A 45 -0.12 8.41 -1.24
C THR A 45 -0.32 7.37 -0.14
N THR A 46 0.48 7.41 0.91
CA THR A 46 0.31 6.52 2.07
C THR A 46 -1.04 6.77 2.74
N PHE A 47 -1.39 8.05 2.97
CA PHE A 47 -2.70 8.41 3.51
C PHE A 47 -3.84 7.91 2.61
N ALA A 48 -3.76 8.12 1.29
CA ALA A 48 -4.79 7.68 0.35
C ALA A 48 -4.95 6.15 0.31
N THR A 49 -3.89 5.39 0.56
CA THR A 49 -3.94 3.93 0.63
C THR A 49 -4.68 3.44 1.89
N TRP A 50 -4.50 4.12 3.01
CA TRP A 50 -5.09 3.74 4.29
C TRP A 50 -6.48 4.34 4.52
N PHE A 51 -6.75 5.51 3.94
CA PHE A 51 -8.00 6.23 4.13
C PHE A 51 -9.05 5.79 3.09
N GLY A 52 -9.60 4.61 3.30
CA GLY A 52 -10.62 3.99 2.44
C GLY A 52 -11.95 3.76 3.15
N SER A 53 -12.80 2.96 2.54
CA SER A 53 -14.12 2.59 3.07
C SER A 53 -14.02 1.88 4.43
N GLU A 54 -13.02 1.05 4.62
CA GLU A 54 -12.77 0.36 5.89
C GLU A 54 -12.49 1.35 7.01
N THR A 55 -11.63 2.35 6.79
CA THR A 55 -11.31 3.37 7.80
C THR A 55 -12.52 4.25 8.12
N VAL A 56 -13.33 4.61 7.11
CA VAL A 56 -14.46 5.55 7.29
C VAL A 56 -15.70 4.85 7.85
N LEU A 57 -15.96 3.62 7.46
CA LEU A 57 -17.17 2.87 7.81
C LEU A 57 -16.88 1.71 8.76
N GLY A 58 -15.82 0.94 8.51
CA GLY A 58 -15.49 -0.26 9.27
C GLY A 58 -15.02 0.04 10.69
N ILE A 59 -14.07 0.97 10.85
CA ILE A 59 -13.54 1.32 12.18
C ILE A 59 -14.61 1.92 13.09
N PRO A 60 -15.44 2.89 12.67
CA PRO A 60 -16.56 3.36 13.48
C PRO A 60 -17.55 2.27 13.85
N ALA A 61 -17.85 1.35 12.94
CA ALA A 61 -18.74 0.22 13.23
C ALA A 61 -18.14 -0.73 14.28
N LYS A 62 -16.85 -1.06 14.18
CA LYS A 62 -16.12 -1.84 15.20
C LYS A 62 -16.11 -1.14 16.56
N PHE A 63 -15.95 0.19 16.56
CA PHE A 63 -15.98 0.98 17.79
C PHE A 63 -17.37 0.97 18.46
N VAL A 64 -18.43 1.12 17.70
CA VAL A 64 -19.82 1.09 18.22
C VAL A 64 -20.14 -0.27 18.84
N ASN A 65 -19.70 -1.37 18.22
CA ASN A 65 -20.00 -2.73 18.67
C ASN A 65 -19.08 -3.23 19.80
N GLY A 66 -17.80 -2.82 19.82
CA GLY A 66 -16.78 -3.35 20.73
C GLY A 66 -16.06 -2.30 21.59
N GLY A 67 -16.46 -1.02 21.51
CA GLY A 67 -15.79 0.08 22.19
C GLY A 67 -14.31 0.19 21.76
N LEU A 68 -13.48 0.68 22.68
CA LEU A 68 -12.03 0.80 22.44
C LEU A 68 -11.36 -0.54 22.13
N HIS A 69 -11.88 -1.64 22.67
CA HIS A 69 -11.30 -2.96 22.44
C HIS A 69 -11.43 -3.42 20.97
N GLY A 70 -12.51 -3.02 20.30
CA GLY A 70 -12.74 -3.33 18.88
C GLY A 70 -11.82 -2.60 17.91
N VAL A 71 -11.10 -1.56 18.35
CA VAL A 71 -10.22 -0.72 17.51
C VAL A 71 -8.74 -0.76 17.94
N VAL A 72 -8.36 -1.69 18.81
CA VAL A 72 -6.96 -1.84 19.25
C VAL A 72 -6.04 -2.23 18.09
N GLU A 73 -6.50 -3.15 17.24
CA GLU A 73 -5.69 -3.62 16.10
C GLU A 73 -5.50 -2.52 15.05
N ASP A 74 -6.58 -1.84 14.69
CA ASP A 74 -6.58 -0.79 13.70
C ASP A 74 -7.49 0.37 14.17
N PRO A 75 -6.97 1.59 14.33
CA PRO A 75 -5.71 2.12 13.81
C PRO A 75 -4.48 2.01 14.74
N PHE A 76 -4.65 1.66 16.01
CA PHE A 76 -3.56 1.78 16.99
C PHE A 76 -2.44 0.77 16.76
N GLY A 77 -2.75 -0.53 16.63
CA GLY A 77 -1.77 -1.58 16.38
C GLY A 77 -1.03 -1.39 15.06
N ALA A 78 -1.77 -1.10 13.99
CA ALA A 78 -1.21 -0.81 12.68
C ALA A 78 -0.32 0.45 12.70
N GLY A 79 -0.74 1.52 13.36
CA GLY A 79 0.04 2.75 13.51
C GLY A 79 1.36 2.52 14.25
N PHE A 80 1.33 1.83 15.37
CA PHE A 80 2.55 1.47 16.10
C PHE A 80 3.48 0.57 15.28
N CYS A 81 2.94 -0.42 14.57
CA CYS A 81 3.71 -1.27 13.68
C CYS A 81 4.47 -0.45 12.62
N LEU A 82 3.80 0.49 11.96
CA LEU A 82 4.42 1.37 10.97
C LEU A 82 5.53 2.26 11.58
N ILE A 83 5.32 2.79 12.79
CA ILE A 83 6.33 3.56 13.50
C ILE A 83 7.57 2.70 13.78
N PHE A 84 7.40 1.50 14.32
CA PHE A 84 8.52 0.59 14.60
C PHE A 84 9.23 0.16 13.32
N VAL A 85 8.52 -0.20 12.27
CA VAL A 85 9.12 -0.52 10.97
C VAL A 85 9.89 0.69 10.43
N GLY A 86 9.34 1.88 10.52
CA GLY A 86 9.99 3.12 10.10
C GLY A 86 11.31 3.37 10.84
N LEU A 87 11.30 3.24 12.17
CA LEU A 87 12.47 3.51 13.00
C LEU A 87 13.59 2.47 12.87
N PHE A 88 13.23 1.18 12.83
CA PHE A 88 14.23 0.11 12.93
C PHE A 88 14.58 -0.55 11.58
N PHE A 89 13.65 -0.60 10.65
CA PHE A 89 13.81 -1.37 9.42
C PHE A 89 13.90 -0.52 8.16
N ALA A 90 13.22 0.62 8.08
CA ALA A 90 13.12 1.41 6.85
C ALA A 90 14.50 1.80 6.29
N GLY A 91 15.42 2.26 7.12
CA GLY A 91 16.76 2.63 6.69
C GLY A 91 17.58 1.47 6.11
N LYS A 92 17.42 0.27 6.68
CA LYS A 92 18.11 -0.93 6.20
C LYS A 92 17.52 -1.41 4.87
N LEU A 93 16.18 -1.50 4.78
CA LEU A 93 15.47 -1.91 3.56
C LEU A 93 15.70 -0.91 2.41
N TYR A 94 15.72 0.37 2.71
CA TYR A 94 15.99 1.40 1.70
C TYR A 94 17.37 1.24 1.04
N ARG A 95 18.40 0.90 1.82
CA ARG A 95 19.78 0.69 1.31
C ARG A 95 19.92 -0.57 0.45
N MET A 96 19.05 -1.55 0.61
CA MET A 96 19.07 -2.79 -0.18
C MET A 96 18.57 -2.61 -1.62
N THR A 97 18.04 -1.43 -1.97
CA THR A 97 17.54 -1.09 -3.32
C THR A 97 16.49 -2.07 -3.89
N LEU A 98 15.76 -2.76 -3.03
CA LEU A 98 14.72 -3.73 -3.40
C LEU A 98 13.52 -3.03 -4.04
N LEU A 99 12.89 -3.69 -5.02
CA LEU A 99 11.63 -3.26 -5.63
C LEU A 99 10.43 -3.78 -4.84
N THR A 100 10.53 -5.01 -4.37
CA THR A 100 9.47 -5.71 -3.64
C THR A 100 10.04 -6.41 -2.42
N ILE A 101 9.16 -6.78 -1.48
CA ILE A 101 9.56 -7.59 -0.33
C ILE A 101 10.03 -9.00 -0.75
N SER A 102 9.55 -9.49 -1.90
CA SER A 102 9.96 -10.78 -2.45
C SER A 102 11.44 -10.79 -2.87
N ASP A 103 11.97 -9.64 -3.32
CA ASP A 103 13.40 -9.51 -3.65
C ASP A 103 14.28 -9.71 -2.42
N TYR A 104 13.81 -9.27 -1.23
CA TYR A 104 14.50 -9.53 0.04
C TYR A 104 14.64 -11.04 0.30
N PHE A 105 13.56 -11.78 0.08
CA PHE A 105 13.60 -13.24 0.27
C PHE A 105 14.49 -13.93 -0.77
N ARG A 106 14.53 -13.42 -1.98
CA ARG A 106 15.43 -13.90 -3.05
C ARG A 106 16.90 -13.76 -2.67
N GLU A 107 17.30 -12.56 -2.19
CA GLU A 107 18.69 -12.30 -1.80
C GLU A 107 19.14 -13.14 -0.62
N ARG A 108 18.24 -13.40 0.32
CA ARG A 108 18.59 -14.09 1.57
C ARG A 108 18.42 -15.61 1.51
N TYR A 109 17.41 -16.09 0.81
CA TYR A 109 16.99 -17.51 0.85
C TYR A 109 16.94 -18.17 -0.54
N GLY A 110 17.14 -17.40 -1.61
CA GLY A 110 17.15 -17.91 -2.96
C GLY A 110 15.80 -17.87 -3.67
N ARG A 111 15.82 -18.27 -4.96
CA ARG A 111 14.68 -18.12 -5.88
C ARG A 111 13.45 -18.92 -5.50
N THR A 112 13.62 -20.10 -4.92
CA THR A 112 12.47 -20.96 -4.53
C THR A 112 11.62 -20.28 -3.47
N VAL A 113 12.27 -19.68 -2.45
CA VAL A 113 11.58 -18.97 -1.37
C VAL A 113 10.92 -17.69 -1.89
N GLU A 114 11.57 -16.96 -2.80
CA GLU A 114 10.98 -15.82 -3.49
C GLU A 114 9.64 -16.17 -4.14
N VAL A 115 9.61 -17.26 -4.94
CA VAL A 115 8.39 -17.68 -5.65
C VAL A 115 7.28 -18.07 -4.69
N VAL A 116 7.60 -18.86 -3.66
CA VAL A 116 6.63 -19.27 -2.65
C VAL A 116 6.06 -18.07 -1.90
N CYS A 117 6.92 -17.15 -1.44
CA CYS A 117 6.48 -15.93 -0.76
C CYS A 117 5.63 -15.04 -1.68
N SER A 118 6.01 -14.91 -2.95
CA SER A 118 5.24 -14.13 -3.92
C SER A 118 3.83 -14.70 -4.14
N LEU A 119 3.70 -16.02 -4.24
CA LEU A 119 2.40 -16.67 -4.35
C LEU A 119 1.54 -16.47 -3.11
N ILE A 120 2.12 -16.60 -1.91
CA ILE A 120 1.41 -16.36 -0.65
C ILE A 120 0.93 -14.91 -0.57
N ILE A 121 1.78 -13.95 -0.93
CA ILE A 121 1.43 -12.53 -0.95
C ILE A 121 0.29 -12.27 -1.94
N MET A 122 0.33 -12.84 -3.15
CA MET A 122 -0.75 -12.70 -4.14
C MET A 122 -2.08 -13.22 -3.61
N VAL A 123 -2.10 -14.41 -3.01
CA VAL A 123 -3.32 -14.98 -2.42
C VAL A 123 -3.84 -14.14 -1.26
N SER A 124 -2.95 -13.63 -0.41
CA SER A 124 -3.31 -12.73 0.69
C SER A 124 -3.95 -11.44 0.19
N TYR A 125 -3.40 -10.83 -0.87
CA TYR A 125 -3.99 -9.63 -1.47
C TYR A 125 -5.35 -9.88 -2.10
N LEU A 126 -5.56 -11.03 -2.76
CA LEU A 126 -6.88 -11.41 -3.27
C LEU A 126 -7.91 -11.53 -2.15
N GLY A 127 -7.52 -12.12 -1.01
CA GLY A 127 -8.37 -12.18 0.17
C GLY A 127 -8.71 -10.79 0.71
N TRP A 128 -7.75 -9.90 0.80
CA TRP A 128 -7.95 -8.54 1.29
C TRP A 128 -8.84 -7.68 0.36
N VAL A 129 -8.68 -7.81 -0.95
CA VAL A 129 -9.51 -7.07 -1.94
C VAL A 129 -10.97 -7.56 -1.94
N SER A 130 -11.21 -8.83 -1.55
CA SER A 130 -12.55 -9.43 -1.52
C SER A 130 -13.31 -9.19 -0.21
N ALA A 131 -12.65 -8.70 0.83
CA ALA A 131 -13.24 -8.39 2.14
C ALA A 131 -13.83 -6.98 2.18
#